data_279f3b9c6e14d52e62c0e7bf28865f90
#
_entry.id   279f3b9c6e14d52e62c0e7bf28865f90
#
_cell.length_a   1.000
_cell.length_b   1.000
_cell.length_c   1.000
_cell.angle_alpha   90.00
_cell.angle_beta   90.00
_cell.angle_gamma   90.00
#
_symmetry.space_group_name_H-M   'P 1'
#
loop_
_entity.id
_entity.type
_entity.pdbx_description
1 polymer ?
#
loop_
_entity_poly.entity_id
_entity_poly.type
_entity_poly.pdbx_seq_one_letter_code
_entity_poly.pdbx_strand_id
1 'polypeptide(L)'
;LEKELRNHRWVDVPMTEDVWHLLKEQRISDTYYKRGSGQATQELDWVEAEHRTWVHDIIDLSDFPYCYVTNGTTDAIHQWLLKEDRQWQYIKGEYEYPNIIDAGTEIDDDIDPHKVLYLSNPSARCGNIHNDLKDVDCPVILDCTYLSSTNIQKIHIPKNTEQVMFSFSKGFGMVGNRLGLVYTKKPHKTLHLLKDFENWNYASVRTMDLLMSNYAVDEMFNRHRQTQINLCKKYSLVPSDCFFLATSGDPYYKKRRRAKGNPVARLCLTNEVEW
;
A
#
# COMPACT_ATOMS: atom_id res chain seq x y z
N LEU A 1 -3.04 -34.94 4.66
CA LEU A 1 -2.62 -33.76 5.45
C LEU A 1 -3.06 -32.53 4.68
N GLU A 2 -4.20 -31.93 5.08
CA GLU A 2 -4.64 -30.63 4.57
C GLU A 2 -3.52 -29.63 4.85
N LYS A 3 -2.98 -29.02 3.80
CA LYS A 3 -2.04 -27.91 3.95
C LYS A 3 -2.77 -26.79 4.69
N GLU A 4 -2.37 -26.56 5.91
CA GLU A 4 -2.90 -25.47 6.71
C GLU A 4 -2.55 -24.15 6.04
N LEU A 5 -3.56 -23.36 5.65
CA LEU A 5 -3.35 -22.00 5.14
C LEU A 5 -2.50 -21.21 6.14
N ARG A 6 -1.38 -20.71 5.71
CA ARG A 6 -0.49 -19.95 6.59
C ARG A 6 -1.14 -18.64 7.00
N ASN A 7 -1.17 -18.38 8.30
CA ASN A 7 -1.43 -17.05 8.81
C ASN A 7 -0.11 -16.29 8.88
N HIS A 8 0.17 -15.48 7.88
CA HIS A 8 1.33 -14.61 7.94
C HIS A 8 0.90 -13.25 8.51
N ARG A 9 1.53 -12.84 9.60
CA ARG A 9 1.55 -11.45 10.05
C ARG A 9 1.99 -10.53 8.90
N TRP A 10 2.90 -11.02 8.10
CA TRP A 10 3.49 -10.38 6.93
C TRP A 10 2.95 -11.05 5.67
N VAL A 11 2.38 -10.26 4.79
CA VAL A 11 2.02 -10.71 3.46
C VAL A 11 3.25 -10.59 2.57
N ASP A 12 3.67 -11.72 2.01
CA ASP A 12 4.74 -11.78 1.02
C ASP A 12 4.12 -12.23 -0.31
N VAL A 13 3.98 -11.29 -1.24
CA VAL A 13 3.48 -11.56 -2.58
C VAL A 13 4.70 -11.81 -3.47
N PRO A 14 4.86 -13.00 -4.05
CA PRO A 14 5.94 -13.27 -4.99
C PRO A 14 5.84 -12.39 -6.24
N MET A 15 6.98 -12.07 -6.82
CA MET A 15 7.06 -11.43 -8.13
C MET A 15 6.73 -12.46 -9.21
N THR A 16 5.88 -12.11 -10.17
CA THR A 16 5.61 -12.96 -11.33
C THR A 16 6.81 -13.00 -12.28
N GLU A 17 6.92 -14.06 -13.06
CA GLU A 17 8.07 -14.29 -13.94
C GLU A 17 8.22 -13.18 -15.00
N ASP A 18 7.13 -12.69 -15.56
CA ASP A 18 7.13 -11.61 -16.54
C ASP A 18 7.57 -10.25 -15.94
N VAL A 19 7.15 -9.93 -14.71
CA VAL A 19 7.65 -8.75 -13.99
C VAL A 19 9.15 -8.88 -13.74
N TRP A 20 9.61 -10.05 -13.31
CA TRP A 20 11.04 -10.30 -13.10
C TRP A 20 11.84 -10.17 -14.40
N HIS A 21 11.36 -10.72 -15.51
CA HIS A 21 12.00 -10.58 -16.83
C HIS A 21 12.06 -9.12 -17.28
N LEU A 22 10.94 -8.38 -17.16
CA LEU A 22 10.91 -6.95 -17.48
C LEU A 22 12.01 -6.18 -16.75
N LEU A 23 12.13 -6.38 -15.44
CA LEU A 23 13.11 -5.67 -14.61
C LEU A 23 14.56 -6.12 -14.91
N LYS A 24 14.76 -7.40 -15.20
CA LYS A 24 16.09 -7.94 -15.54
C LYS A 24 16.61 -7.42 -16.89
N GLU A 25 15.74 -7.27 -17.89
CA GLU A 25 16.10 -6.80 -19.22
C GLU A 25 16.40 -5.30 -19.25
N GLN A 26 15.77 -4.54 -18.35
CA GLN A 26 16.01 -3.12 -18.19
C GLN A 26 17.32 -2.87 -17.44
N ARG A 27 18.43 -2.95 -18.15
CA ARG A 27 19.73 -2.59 -17.59
C ARG A 27 19.73 -1.11 -17.20
N ILE A 28 20.14 -0.83 -15.98
CA ILE A 28 20.49 0.51 -15.57
C ILE A 28 21.62 0.95 -16.48
N SER A 29 21.35 1.89 -17.39
CA SER A 29 22.34 2.36 -18.36
C SER A 29 23.46 3.12 -17.66
N ASP A 30 24.62 3.22 -18.30
CA ASP A 30 25.76 4.03 -17.81
C ASP A 30 25.38 5.50 -17.56
N THR A 31 24.35 6.00 -18.22
CA THR A 31 23.80 7.34 -18.01
C THR A 31 23.18 7.51 -16.62
N TYR A 32 22.79 6.42 -15.96
CA TYR A 32 22.31 6.44 -14.58
C TYR A 32 23.31 7.08 -13.60
N TYR A 33 24.60 6.79 -13.77
CA TYR A 33 25.64 7.30 -12.87
C TYR A 33 26.24 8.65 -13.32
N LYS A 34 25.86 9.15 -14.49
CA LYS A 34 26.42 10.37 -15.09
C LYS A 34 25.44 11.53 -15.15
N ARG A 35 24.54 11.62 -14.18
CA ARG A 35 23.47 12.64 -14.21
C ARG A 35 24.00 14.03 -13.91
N GLY A 36 23.46 14.97 -14.68
CA GLY A 36 23.52 16.38 -14.34
C GLY A 36 22.48 16.74 -13.26
N SER A 37 22.73 17.81 -12.54
CA SER A 37 21.76 18.41 -11.62
C SER A 37 20.46 18.76 -12.37
N GLY A 38 19.31 18.50 -11.76
CA GLY A 38 17.99 18.76 -12.30
C GLY A 38 17.37 17.63 -13.16
N GLN A 39 18.15 16.65 -13.64
CA GLN A 39 17.61 15.53 -14.40
C GLN A 39 16.78 14.58 -13.55
N ALA A 40 17.21 14.36 -12.32
CA ALA A 40 16.49 13.50 -11.39
C ALA A 40 15.12 14.09 -11.03
N THR A 41 15.05 15.40 -10.84
CA THR A 41 13.78 16.12 -10.59
C THR A 41 12.81 15.96 -11.76
N GLN A 42 13.28 16.13 -13.00
CA GLN A 42 12.42 15.96 -14.19
C GLN A 42 11.87 14.54 -14.30
N GLU A 43 12.65 13.52 -13.96
CA GLU A 43 12.17 12.14 -13.99
C GLU A 43 11.18 11.85 -12.87
N LEU A 44 11.38 12.43 -11.69
CA LEU A 44 10.40 12.33 -10.62
C LEU A 44 9.08 13.00 -11.00
N ASP A 45 9.12 14.18 -11.59
CA ASP A 45 7.91 14.89 -12.06
C ASP A 45 7.17 14.08 -13.13
N TRP A 46 7.91 13.40 -14.02
CA TRP A 46 7.33 12.48 -14.99
C TRP A 46 6.63 11.30 -14.31
N VAL A 47 7.32 10.60 -13.42
CA VAL A 47 6.77 9.44 -12.69
C VAL A 47 5.59 9.84 -11.81
N GLU A 48 5.61 11.04 -11.22
CA GLU A 48 4.47 11.58 -10.48
C GLU A 48 3.25 11.77 -11.39
N ALA A 49 3.42 12.40 -12.56
CA ALA A 49 2.33 12.62 -13.52
C ALA A 49 1.75 11.29 -14.03
N GLU A 50 2.62 10.34 -14.34
CA GLU A 50 2.24 9.00 -14.78
C GLU A 50 1.48 8.24 -13.67
N HIS A 51 1.96 8.28 -12.42
CA HIS A 51 1.28 7.62 -11.31
C HIS A 51 -0.11 8.24 -11.05
N ARG A 52 -0.25 9.56 -11.09
CA ARG A 52 -1.56 10.22 -10.97
C ARG A 52 -2.54 9.72 -12.04
N THR A 53 -2.08 9.58 -13.27
CA THR A 53 -2.87 9.03 -14.38
C THR A 53 -3.20 7.56 -14.16
N TRP A 54 -2.22 6.79 -13.73
CA TRP A 54 -2.33 5.34 -13.51
C TRP A 54 -3.35 4.97 -12.43
N VAL A 55 -3.49 5.79 -11.37
CA VAL A 55 -4.45 5.54 -10.27
C VAL A 55 -5.74 6.34 -10.39
N HIS A 56 -5.90 7.20 -11.42
CA HIS A 56 -6.97 8.19 -11.53
C HIS A 56 -8.38 7.59 -11.40
N ASP A 57 -8.62 6.43 -11.99
CA ASP A 57 -9.94 5.78 -11.97
C ASP A 57 -10.29 5.20 -10.59
N ILE A 58 -9.28 5.02 -9.74
CA ILE A 58 -9.43 4.43 -8.41
C ILE A 58 -9.45 5.51 -7.32
N ILE A 59 -8.54 6.48 -7.37
CA ILE A 59 -8.35 7.47 -6.31
C ILE A 59 -8.03 8.85 -6.89
N ASP A 60 -8.67 9.88 -6.35
CA ASP A 60 -8.44 11.27 -6.76
C ASP A 60 -7.37 11.94 -5.90
N LEU A 61 -6.23 12.28 -6.50
CA LEU A 61 -5.10 12.93 -5.85
C LEU A 61 -5.00 14.44 -6.13
N SER A 62 -6.05 15.06 -6.70
CA SER A 62 -6.03 16.47 -7.10
C SER A 62 -5.74 17.44 -5.94
N ASP A 63 -6.18 17.11 -4.72
CA ASP A 63 -5.96 17.91 -3.51
C ASP A 63 -4.57 17.76 -2.90
N PHE A 64 -3.70 16.91 -3.48
CA PHE A 64 -2.38 16.57 -2.94
C PHE A 64 -1.27 17.03 -3.88
N PRO A 65 -0.89 18.32 -3.88
CA PRO A 65 0.05 18.87 -4.85
C PRO A 65 1.51 18.43 -4.66
N TYR A 66 1.87 17.86 -3.51
CA TYR A 66 3.24 17.46 -3.23
C TYR A 66 3.39 15.95 -3.32
N CYS A 67 4.39 15.49 -4.10
CA CYS A 67 4.75 14.08 -4.24
C CYS A 67 6.21 13.85 -3.85
N TYR A 68 6.45 12.74 -3.17
CA TYR A 68 7.78 12.33 -2.70
C TYR A 68 8.00 10.85 -2.92
N VAL A 69 9.23 10.47 -3.26
CA VAL A 69 9.68 9.08 -3.29
C VAL A 69 10.07 8.63 -1.89
N THR A 70 9.67 7.41 -1.55
CA THR A 70 10.08 6.73 -0.31
C THR A 70 10.49 5.29 -0.59
N ASN A 71 11.23 4.70 0.32
CA ASN A 71 11.58 3.28 0.26
C ASN A 71 10.41 2.39 0.72
N GLY A 72 9.27 2.50 0.01
CA GLY A 72 7.99 1.88 0.34
C GLY A 72 7.26 2.60 1.47
N THR A 73 6.03 2.18 1.77
CA THR A 73 5.21 2.78 2.85
C THR A 73 5.84 2.65 4.24
N THR A 74 6.70 1.68 4.48
CA THR A 74 7.47 1.58 5.74
C THR A 74 8.30 2.83 6.00
N ASP A 75 9.02 3.33 5.00
CA ASP A 75 9.79 4.57 5.10
C ASP A 75 8.86 5.78 5.23
N ALA A 76 7.76 5.81 4.47
CA ALA A 76 6.74 6.86 4.59
C ALA A 76 6.17 6.97 6.02
N ILE A 77 5.92 5.85 6.67
CA ILE A 77 5.49 5.78 8.07
C ILE A 77 6.57 6.34 9.01
N HIS A 78 7.83 5.99 8.80
CA HIS A 78 8.94 6.56 9.60
C HIS A 78 9.02 8.07 9.46
N GLN A 79 8.94 8.58 8.22
CA GLN A 79 8.99 10.02 7.95
C GLN A 79 7.82 10.77 8.58
N TRP A 80 6.62 10.17 8.56
CA TRP A 80 5.46 10.71 9.25
C TRP A 80 5.68 10.74 10.76
N LEU A 81 5.94 9.61 11.41
CA LEU A 81 6.08 9.49 12.86
C LEU A 81 7.27 10.31 13.41
N LEU A 82 8.35 10.47 12.64
CA LEU A 82 9.48 11.32 13.02
C LEU A 82 9.10 12.80 13.23
N LYS A 83 8.01 13.26 12.61
CA LYS A 83 7.56 14.66 12.62
C LYS A 83 6.16 14.86 13.16
N GLU A 84 5.55 13.79 13.63
CA GLU A 84 4.22 13.83 14.22
C GLU A 84 4.32 14.10 15.72
N ASP A 85 3.88 15.28 16.14
CA ASP A 85 3.88 15.68 17.55
C ASP A 85 2.49 15.45 18.20
N ARG A 86 1.46 15.14 17.39
CA ARG A 86 0.11 14.86 17.87
C ARG A 86 0.00 13.39 18.28
N GLN A 87 -0.91 13.11 19.20
CA GLN A 87 -1.31 11.74 19.47
C GLN A 87 -2.01 11.15 18.23
N TRP A 88 -1.84 9.86 18.02
CA TRP A 88 -2.47 9.15 16.92
C TRP A 88 -3.20 7.89 17.37
N GLN A 89 -4.09 7.41 16.52
CA GLN A 89 -4.97 6.28 16.78
C GLN A 89 -5.11 5.39 15.56
N TYR A 90 -5.51 4.14 15.77
CA TYR A 90 -5.77 3.17 14.71
C TYR A 90 -6.86 2.21 15.12
N ILE A 91 -7.64 1.75 14.13
CA ILE A 91 -8.72 0.79 14.37
C ILE A 91 -8.12 -0.59 14.63
N LYS A 92 -8.66 -1.29 15.60
CA LYS A 92 -8.22 -2.62 16.02
C LYS A 92 -8.05 -3.61 14.88
N GLY A 93 -6.87 -4.23 14.81
CA GLY A 93 -6.49 -5.16 13.76
C GLY A 93 -5.88 -4.50 12.51
N GLU A 94 -5.69 -3.19 12.52
CA GLU A 94 -4.98 -2.44 11.50
C GLU A 94 -3.51 -2.90 11.37
N TYR A 95 -2.77 -2.34 10.42
CA TYR A 95 -1.35 -2.63 10.26
C TYR A 95 -0.57 -2.21 11.50
N GLU A 96 0.07 -3.17 12.15
CA GLU A 96 0.66 -2.97 13.49
C GLU A 96 2.02 -2.24 13.50
N TYR A 97 2.67 -2.09 12.33
CA TYR A 97 4.03 -1.58 12.27
C TYR A 97 4.19 -0.14 12.79
N PRO A 98 3.29 0.82 12.49
CA PRO A 98 3.36 2.15 13.09
C PRO A 98 3.39 2.09 14.62
N ASN A 99 2.56 1.22 15.21
CA ASN A 99 2.47 1.06 16.68
C ASN A 99 3.70 0.40 17.31
N ILE A 100 4.54 -0.30 16.53
CA ILE A 100 5.82 -0.84 17.00
C ILE A 100 6.86 0.28 17.14
N ILE A 101 6.77 1.30 16.26
CA ILE A 101 7.72 2.42 16.24
C ILE A 101 7.34 3.47 17.28
N ASP A 102 6.08 3.83 17.32
CA ASP A 102 5.51 4.82 18.23
C ASP A 102 4.15 4.33 18.72
N ALA A 103 3.90 4.46 20.02
CA ALA A 103 2.72 3.91 20.65
C ALA A 103 1.45 4.74 20.31
N GLY A 104 0.66 4.24 19.37
CA GLY A 104 -0.67 4.77 19.06
C GLY A 104 -1.77 4.23 19.97
N THR A 105 -2.93 4.86 19.93
CA THR A 105 -4.12 4.40 20.66
C THR A 105 -4.91 3.42 19.80
N GLU A 106 -5.04 2.17 20.22
CA GLU A 106 -5.94 1.21 19.60
C GLU A 106 -7.39 1.53 19.96
N ILE A 107 -8.26 1.64 18.95
CA ILE A 107 -9.69 1.91 19.14
C ILE A 107 -10.52 0.80 18.48
N ASP A 108 -11.75 0.59 18.95
CA ASP A 108 -12.74 -0.26 18.28
C ASP A 108 -13.35 0.52 17.10
N ASP A 109 -14.30 1.43 17.35
CA ASP A 109 -14.94 2.25 16.33
C ASP A 109 -15.13 3.72 16.78
N ASP A 110 -14.76 4.05 18.01
CA ASP A 110 -14.93 5.39 18.59
C ASP A 110 -13.70 6.26 18.28
N ILE A 111 -13.80 7.02 17.19
CA ILE A 111 -12.70 7.84 16.69
C ILE A 111 -12.62 9.17 17.45
N ASP A 112 -11.49 9.41 18.12
CA ASP A 112 -11.19 10.68 18.78
C ASP A 112 -10.86 11.76 17.73
N PRO A 113 -11.64 12.84 17.59
CA PRO A 113 -11.41 13.88 16.58
C PRO A 113 -10.12 14.68 16.81
N HIS A 114 -9.51 14.59 17.99
CA HIS A 114 -8.27 15.32 18.33
C HIS A 114 -7.00 14.52 18.04
N LYS A 115 -7.12 13.25 17.64
CA LYS A 115 -5.99 12.39 17.29
C LYS A 115 -5.90 12.15 15.79
N VAL A 116 -4.68 11.96 15.30
CA VAL A 116 -4.47 11.56 13.90
C VAL A 116 -4.88 10.11 13.72
N LEU A 117 -5.72 9.81 12.74
CA LEU A 117 -6.11 8.44 12.39
C LEU A 117 -5.17 7.87 11.34
N TYR A 118 -4.46 6.79 11.67
CA TYR A 118 -3.83 5.93 10.68
C TYR A 118 -4.85 4.94 10.13
N LEU A 119 -5.04 4.95 8.82
CA LEU A 119 -6.06 4.16 8.13
C LEU A 119 -5.49 3.51 6.88
N SER A 120 -5.64 2.19 6.72
CA SER A 120 -5.38 1.53 5.43
C SER A 120 -6.64 1.37 4.60
N ASN A 121 -6.58 1.72 3.31
CA ASN A 121 -7.64 1.46 2.34
C ASN A 121 -7.03 1.13 0.96
N PRO A 122 -7.10 -0.13 0.48
CA PRO A 122 -7.80 -1.30 1.06
C PRO A 122 -7.26 -1.70 2.43
N SER A 123 -8.17 -2.16 3.28
CA SER A 123 -7.89 -2.38 4.70
C SER A 123 -6.91 -3.53 4.96
N ALA A 124 -5.89 -3.29 5.76
CA ALA A 124 -4.99 -4.32 6.26
C ALA A 124 -5.70 -5.35 7.15
N ARG A 125 -6.86 -5.02 7.72
CA ARG A 125 -7.65 -5.91 8.58
C ARG A 125 -8.27 -7.08 7.81
N CYS A 126 -8.72 -6.85 6.57
CA CYS A 126 -9.46 -7.84 5.79
C CYS A 126 -9.13 -7.86 4.30
N GLY A 127 -8.45 -6.86 3.77
CA GLY A 127 -8.16 -6.71 2.34
C GLY A 127 -9.29 -6.10 1.52
N ASN A 128 -10.34 -5.60 2.15
CA ASN A 128 -11.47 -4.96 1.46
C ASN A 128 -11.32 -3.44 1.42
N ILE A 129 -11.96 -2.84 0.41
CA ILE A 129 -12.10 -1.40 0.29
C ILE A 129 -13.20 -0.94 1.24
N HIS A 130 -12.91 0.06 2.06
CA HIS A 130 -13.83 0.69 3.00
C HIS A 130 -13.97 2.18 2.70
N ASN A 131 -15.18 2.59 2.33
CA ASN A 131 -15.50 4.00 2.02
C ASN A 131 -16.44 4.63 3.08
N ASP A 132 -16.72 3.92 4.15
CA ASP A 132 -17.57 4.34 5.27
C ASP A 132 -16.92 5.41 6.15
N LEU A 133 -15.60 5.50 6.16
CA LEU A 133 -14.83 6.48 6.94
C LEU A 133 -14.51 7.79 6.15
N LYS A 134 -15.18 8.06 5.03
CA LYS A 134 -14.92 9.23 4.19
C LYS A 134 -15.13 10.58 4.89
N ASP A 135 -16.04 10.62 5.87
CA ASP A 135 -16.47 11.84 6.56
C ASP A 135 -15.95 11.92 8.01
N VAL A 136 -14.87 11.19 8.36
CA VAL A 136 -14.29 11.27 9.71
C VAL A 136 -13.79 12.69 10.00
N ASP A 137 -14.06 13.16 11.21
CA ASP A 137 -13.73 14.51 11.65
C ASP A 137 -12.41 14.58 12.44
N CYS A 138 -11.38 13.89 11.93
CA CYS A 138 -10.02 13.94 12.45
C CYS A 138 -9.00 13.96 11.31
N PRO A 139 -7.76 14.41 11.53
CA PRO A 139 -6.68 14.28 10.55
C PRO A 139 -6.42 12.81 10.22
N VAL A 140 -6.18 12.49 8.94
CA VAL A 140 -5.98 11.11 8.48
C VAL A 140 -4.65 10.96 7.75
N ILE A 141 -3.93 9.88 8.04
CA ILE A 141 -2.84 9.33 7.25
C ILE A 141 -3.35 8.08 6.55
N LEU A 142 -3.50 8.15 5.23
CA LEU A 142 -4.10 7.08 4.43
C LEU A 142 -3.04 6.19 3.79
N ASP A 143 -3.05 4.91 4.12
CA ASP A 143 -2.16 3.90 3.56
C ASP A 143 -2.86 3.11 2.46
N CYS A 144 -2.48 3.37 1.20
CA CYS A 144 -2.97 2.68 0.01
C CYS A 144 -2.01 1.58 -0.50
N THR A 145 -1.26 0.93 0.41
CA THR A 145 -0.29 -0.12 0.05
C THR A 145 -0.89 -1.26 -0.77
N TYR A 146 -2.18 -1.57 -0.60
CA TYR A 146 -2.84 -2.66 -1.31
C TYR A 146 -3.57 -2.22 -2.59
N LEU A 147 -3.51 -0.94 -2.97
CA LEU A 147 -4.27 -0.41 -4.11
C LEU A 147 -4.04 -1.21 -5.39
N SER A 148 -2.79 -1.44 -5.79
CA SER A 148 -2.43 -2.21 -7.00
C SER A 148 -2.70 -3.72 -6.89
N SER A 149 -3.36 -4.16 -5.84
CA SER A 149 -3.78 -5.56 -5.64
C SER A 149 -5.29 -5.75 -5.76
N THR A 150 -6.03 -4.70 -6.11
CA THR A 150 -7.49 -4.70 -6.22
C THR A 150 -7.94 -4.41 -7.64
N ASN A 151 -9.22 -4.65 -7.92
CA ASN A 151 -9.84 -4.18 -9.15
C ASN A 151 -10.04 -2.66 -9.13
N ILE A 152 -10.46 -2.11 -10.29
CA ILE A 152 -10.83 -0.70 -10.40
C ILE A 152 -12.12 -0.44 -9.63
N GLN A 153 -12.00 -0.10 -8.36
CA GLN A 153 -13.08 0.39 -7.51
C GLN A 153 -12.68 1.71 -6.90
N LYS A 154 -13.60 2.66 -6.86
CA LYS A 154 -13.31 3.99 -6.32
C LYS A 154 -13.03 3.93 -4.82
N ILE A 155 -11.85 4.40 -4.44
CA ILE A 155 -11.44 4.64 -3.05
C ILE A 155 -11.70 6.11 -2.73
N HIS A 156 -12.55 6.36 -1.74
CA HIS A 156 -12.79 7.71 -1.25
C HIS A 156 -11.72 8.10 -0.24
N ILE A 157 -11.03 9.20 -0.51
CA ILE A 157 -10.10 9.80 0.43
C ILE A 157 -10.91 10.53 1.51
N PRO A 158 -10.71 10.24 2.81
CA PRO A 158 -11.34 11.01 3.88
C PRO A 158 -11.01 12.49 3.76
N LYS A 159 -12.00 13.37 4.04
CA LYS A 159 -11.91 14.81 3.83
C LYS A 159 -10.68 15.45 4.47
N ASN A 160 -10.34 15.02 5.68
CA ASN A 160 -9.24 15.57 6.47
C ASN A 160 -7.92 14.80 6.28
N THR A 161 -7.78 14.02 5.20
CA THR A 161 -6.53 13.32 4.89
C THR A 161 -5.43 14.34 4.61
N GLU A 162 -4.31 14.19 5.31
CA GLU A 162 -3.12 15.03 5.17
C GLU A 162 -2.08 14.39 4.26
N GLN A 163 -2.02 13.05 4.28
CA GLN A 163 -1.03 12.25 3.55
C GLN A 163 -1.67 10.97 2.99
N VAL A 164 -1.31 10.63 1.74
CA VAL A 164 -1.67 9.36 1.09
C VAL A 164 -0.38 8.65 0.70
N MET A 165 -0.25 7.37 1.06
CA MET A 165 0.94 6.56 0.81
C MET A 165 0.62 5.42 -0.15
N PHE A 166 1.53 5.16 -1.09
CA PHE A 166 1.43 4.08 -2.06
C PHE A 166 2.65 3.17 -2.03
N SER A 167 2.45 1.91 -2.38
CA SER A 167 3.53 0.94 -2.56
C SER A 167 3.23 -0.02 -3.71
N PHE A 168 4.25 -0.38 -4.45
CA PHE A 168 4.17 -1.41 -5.50
C PHE A 168 4.48 -2.82 -4.96
N SER A 169 4.85 -2.92 -3.67
CA SER A 169 5.35 -4.17 -3.08
C SER A 169 4.33 -5.31 -3.10
N LYS A 170 3.04 -5.00 -2.95
CA LYS A 170 2.00 -6.03 -2.79
C LYS A 170 1.28 -6.37 -4.10
N GLY A 171 1.17 -5.43 -5.02
CA GLY A 171 0.61 -5.71 -6.35
C GLY A 171 1.58 -6.54 -7.21
N PHE A 172 2.84 -6.11 -7.26
CA PHE A 172 3.84 -6.64 -8.19
C PHE A 172 4.93 -7.50 -7.54
N GLY A 173 4.78 -7.90 -6.30
CA GLY A 173 5.80 -8.71 -5.61
C GLY A 173 7.12 -8.00 -5.37
N MET A 174 7.11 -6.66 -5.25
CA MET A 174 8.30 -5.80 -5.15
C MET A 174 8.78 -5.61 -3.70
N VAL A 175 8.60 -6.60 -2.84
CA VAL A 175 8.93 -6.49 -1.40
C VAL A 175 10.40 -6.15 -1.17
N GLY A 176 11.30 -6.73 -1.97
CA GLY A 176 12.75 -6.49 -1.88
C GLY A 176 13.21 -5.16 -2.48
N ASN A 177 12.44 -4.55 -3.37
CA ASN A 177 12.82 -3.36 -4.13
C ASN A 177 12.24 -2.06 -3.59
N ARG A 178 11.73 -2.01 -2.43
CA ARG A 178 11.32 -0.84 -1.64
C ARG A 178 10.83 0.39 -2.46
N LEU A 179 9.69 0.23 -3.16
CA LEU A 179 9.10 1.26 -4.00
C LEU A 179 7.90 1.89 -3.34
N GLY A 180 7.87 3.22 -3.20
CA GLY A 180 6.73 3.93 -2.66
C GLY A 180 6.68 5.40 -3.06
N LEU A 181 5.47 5.93 -3.09
CA LEU A 181 5.18 7.34 -3.29
C LEU A 181 4.31 7.86 -2.14
N VAL A 182 4.56 9.11 -1.77
CA VAL A 182 3.80 9.83 -0.73
C VAL A 182 3.27 11.10 -1.33
N TYR A 183 1.97 11.33 -1.19
CA TYR A 183 1.29 12.55 -1.60
C TYR A 183 0.80 13.31 -0.37
N THR A 184 1.04 14.62 -0.31
CA THR A 184 0.65 15.46 0.82
C THR A 184 -0.01 16.76 0.39
N LYS A 185 -0.91 17.29 1.25
CA LYS A 185 -1.55 18.60 1.02
C LYS A 185 -0.61 19.77 1.31
N LYS A 186 0.38 19.57 2.17
CA LYS A 186 1.39 20.58 2.56
C LYS A 186 2.78 19.99 2.37
N PRO A 187 3.82 20.83 2.18
CA PRO A 187 5.19 20.34 2.10
C PRO A 187 5.56 19.51 3.33
N HIS A 188 6.05 18.29 3.11
CA HIS A 188 6.51 17.42 4.19
C HIS A 188 7.93 17.84 4.60
N LYS A 189 8.14 18.23 5.85
CA LYS A 189 9.39 18.85 6.31
C LYS A 189 10.68 18.13 5.91
N THR A 190 10.74 16.80 6.09
CA THR A 190 11.94 16.02 5.77
C THR A 190 11.98 15.58 4.31
N LEU A 191 10.87 15.09 3.76
CA LEU A 191 10.84 14.61 2.37
C LEU A 191 11.00 15.75 1.35
N HIS A 192 10.50 16.96 1.68
CA HIS A 192 10.68 18.13 0.82
C HIS A 192 12.15 18.52 0.71
N LEU A 193 12.87 18.51 1.83
CA LEU A 193 14.32 18.74 1.83
C LEU A 193 15.07 17.69 0.99
N LEU A 194 14.70 16.41 1.10
CA LEU A 194 15.30 15.35 0.28
C LEU A 194 14.99 15.55 -1.21
N LYS A 195 13.77 16.01 -1.53
CA LYS A 195 13.39 16.35 -2.92
C LYS A 195 14.23 17.51 -3.46
N ASP A 196 14.42 18.57 -2.70
CA ASP A 196 15.22 19.75 -3.08
C ASP A 196 16.69 19.40 -3.38
N PHE A 197 17.25 18.42 -2.65
CA PHE A 197 18.61 17.93 -2.87
C PHE A 197 18.70 16.74 -3.85
N GLU A 198 17.61 16.39 -4.53
CA GLU A 198 17.55 15.20 -5.40
C GLU A 198 18.05 13.91 -4.72
N ASN A 199 17.80 13.80 -3.40
CA ASN A 199 18.29 12.71 -2.56
C ASN A 199 17.22 11.65 -2.33
N TRP A 200 16.91 10.87 -3.34
CA TRP A 200 16.01 9.71 -3.28
C TRP A 200 16.57 8.51 -4.03
N ASN A 201 15.93 7.36 -3.85
CA ASN A 201 16.32 6.14 -4.55
C ASN A 201 15.89 6.20 -6.02
N TYR A 202 16.81 6.57 -6.87
CA TYR A 202 16.59 6.70 -8.30
C TYR A 202 16.19 5.39 -8.98
N ALA A 203 16.78 4.26 -8.59
CA ALA A 203 16.40 2.95 -9.12
C ALA A 203 14.91 2.65 -8.84
N SER A 204 14.40 3.10 -7.70
CA SER A 204 12.97 3.00 -7.38
C SER A 204 12.10 3.80 -8.36
N VAL A 205 12.49 5.03 -8.70
CA VAL A 205 11.75 5.87 -9.65
C VAL A 205 11.68 5.20 -11.02
N ARG A 206 12.83 4.72 -11.53
CA ARG A 206 12.87 4.01 -12.83
C ARG A 206 12.09 2.71 -12.82
N THR A 207 12.10 1.99 -11.71
CA THR A 207 11.33 0.74 -11.59
C THR A 207 9.82 1.02 -11.57
N MET A 208 9.38 2.08 -10.89
CA MET A 208 7.97 2.50 -10.89
C MET A 208 7.50 2.89 -12.29
N ASP A 209 8.30 3.69 -13.02
CA ASP A 209 8.09 4.06 -14.43
C ASP A 209 7.86 2.80 -15.31
N LEU A 210 8.76 1.83 -15.21
CA LEU A 210 8.65 0.58 -15.97
C LEU A 210 7.39 -0.21 -15.65
N LEU A 211 7.04 -0.31 -14.38
CA LEU A 211 5.83 -1.04 -13.98
C LEU A 211 4.57 -0.37 -14.51
N MET A 212 4.44 0.94 -14.35
CA MET A 212 3.25 1.69 -14.79
C MET A 212 3.12 1.72 -16.32
N SER A 213 4.23 1.81 -17.04
CA SER A 213 4.25 1.82 -18.51
C SER A 213 3.89 0.44 -19.13
N ASN A 214 4.00 -0.66 -18.37
CA ASN A 214 3.78 -2.02 -18.91
C ASN A 214 2.57 -2.71 -18.32
N TYR A 215 2.05 -2.26 -17.18
CA TYR A 215 0.95 -2.93 -16.48
C TYR A 215 -0.13 -1.95 -16.03
N ALA A 216 -1.38 -2.33 -16.22
CA ALA A 216 -2.50 -1.62 -15.62
C ALA A 216 -2.46 -1.74 -14.07
N VAL A 217 -3.08 -0.78 -13.37
CA VAL A 217 -3.09 -0.74 -11.91
C VAL A 217 -3.73 -1.98 -11.27
N ASP A 218 -4.70 -2.60 -11.95
CA ASP A 218 -5.42 -3.80 -11.54
C ASP A 218 -4.97 -5.08 -12.28
N GLU A 219 -3.85 -5.02 -13.00
CA GLU A 219 -3.35 -6.15 -13.81
C GLU A 219 -3.26 -7.44 -13.00
N MET A 220 -2.62 -7.40 -11.83
CA MET A 220 -2.42 -8.58 -10.99
C MET A 220 -3.72 -9.09 -10.37
N PHE A 221 -4.65 -8.20 -10.06
CA PHE A 221 -5.99 -8.60 -9.64
C PHE A 221 -6.70 -9.38 -10.75
N ASN A 222 -6.71 -8.87 -11.97
CA ASN A 222 -7.37 -9.50 -13.11
C ASN A 222 -6.77 -10.88 -13.42
N ARG A 223 -5.45 -11.01 -13.35
CA ARG A 223 -4.75 -12.30 -13.57
C ARG A 223 -5.10 -13.35 -12.52
N HIS A 224 -5.14 -12.97 -11.24
CA HIS A 224 -5.21 -13.92 -10.14
C HIS A 224 -6.60 -14.04 -9.50
N ARG A 225 -7.59 -13.23 -9.90
CA ARG A 225 -8.93 -13.23 -9.31
C ARG A 225 -9.63 -14.58 -9.38
N GLN A 226 -9.56 -15.26 -10.51
CA GLN A 226 -10.21 -16.57 -10.66
C GLN A 226 -9.54 -17.63 -9.76
N THR A 227 -8.22 -17.58 -9.62
CA THR A 227 -7.47 -18.44 -8.70
C THR A 227 -7.88 -18.18 -7.25
N GLN A 228 -8.00 -16.91 -6.85
CA GLN A 228 -8.49 -16.53 -5.52
C GLN A 228 -9.90 -17.13 -5.26
N ILE A 229 -10.82 -16.99 -6.21
CA ILE A 229 -12.20 -17.51 -6.08
C ILE A 229 -12.18 -19.03 -5.92
N ASN A 230 -11.36 -19.74 -6.69
CA ASN A 230 -11.26 -21.20 -6.62
C ASN A 230 -10.68 -21.66 -5.27
N LEU A 231 -9.65 -20.96 -4.76
CA LEU A 231 -9.08 -21.22 -3.45
C LEU A 231 -10.07 -20.93 -2.33
N CYS A 232 -10.81 -19.83 -2.42
CA CYS A 232 -11.85 -19.49 -1.46
C CYS A 232 -12.95 -20.56 -1.41
N LYS A 233 -13.38 -21.09 -2.55
CA LYS A 233 -14.33 -22.24 -2.60
C LYS A 233 -13.74 -23.47 -1.94
N LYS A 234 -12.48 -23.82 -2.25
CA LYS A 234 -11.78 -24.99 -1.70
C LYS A 234 -11.69 -24.95 -0.17
N TYR A 235 -11.45 -23.79 0.41
CA TYR A 235 -11.22 -23.63 1.85
C TYR A 235 -12.43 -23.00 2.60
N SER A 236 -13.57 -22.85 1.96
CA SER A 236 -14.80 -22.24 2.52
C SER A 236 -14.54 -20.83 3.07
N LEU A 237 -13.87 -20.00 2.27
CA LEU A 237 -13.51 -18.62 2.59
C LEU A 237 -14.33 -17.63 1.76
N VAL A 238 -14.33 -16.37 2.19
CA VAL A 238 -14.88 -15.24 1.45
C VAL A 238 -13.73 -14.47 0.79
N PRO A 239 -13.69 -14.31 -0.54
CA PRO A 239 -12.63 -13.57 -1.21
C PRO A 239 -12.70 -12.09 -0.83
N SER A 240 -11.54 -11.49 -0.52
CA SER A 240 -11.40 -10.05 -0.33
C SER A 240 -11.27 -9.30 -1.66
N ASP A 241 -11.31 -7.96 -1.60
CA ASP A 241 -11.01 -7.13 -2.77
C ASP A 241 -9.54 -7.20 -3.18
N CYS A 242 -8.62 -7.50 -2.27
CA CYS A 242 -7.24 -7.83 -2.61
C CYS A 242 -7.11 -9.29 -3.04
N PHE A 243 -6.58 -9.56 -4.24
CA PHE A 243 -6.54 -10.89 -4.86
C PHE A 243 -5.81 -11.97 -4.04
N PHE A 244 -4.87 -11.58 -3.17
CA PHE A 244 -4.09 -12.50 -2.34
C PHE A 244 -4.65 -12.69 -0.92
N LEU A 245 -5.78 -12.07 -0.59
CA LEU A 245 -6.41 -12.15 0.72
C LEU A 245 -7.81 -12.77 0.64
N ALA A 246 -8.19 -13.40 1.74
CA ALA A 246 -9.55 -13.88 1.98
C ALA A 246 -9.91 -13.71 3.45
N THR A 247 -11.20 -13.79 3.75
CA THR A 247 -11.71 -13.69 5.12
C THR A 247 -12.56 -14.91 5.49
N SER A 248 -12.69 -15.20 6.79
CA SER A 248 -13.59 -16.21 7.30
C SER A 248 -14.12 -15.84 8.67
N GLY A 249 -15.43 -16.03 8.86
CA GLY A 249 -16.07 -15.98 10.18
C GLY A 249 -16.00 -17.33 10.94
N ASP A 250 -15.52 -18.40 10.29
CA ASP A 250 -15.48 -19.75 10.88
C ASP A 250 -14.61 -19.75 12.15
N PRO A 251 -15.13 -20.29 13.29
CA PRO A 251 -14.37 -20.46 14.52
C PRO A 251 -13.06 -21.25 14.37
N TYR A 252 -12.95 -22.11 13.36
CA TYR A 252 -11.71 -22.82 13.03
C TYR A 252 -10.55 -21.85 12.81
N TYR A 253 -10.80 -20.69 12.17
CA TYR A 253 -9.81 -19.67 11.88
C TYR A 253 -9.68 -18.60 12.97
N LYS A 254 -10.30 -18.76 14.16
CA LYS A 254 -10.30 -17.73 15.23
C LYS A 254 -8.90 -17.26 15.66
N LYS A 255 -7.89 -18.16 15.62
CA LYS A 255 -6.48 -17.82 15.94
C LYS A 255 -5.81 -16.94 14.87
N ARG A 256 -6.48 -16.74 13.74
CA ARG A 256 -5.99 -15.96 12.60
C ARG A 256 -6.68 -14.60 12.48
N ARG A 257 -7.46 -14.22 13.48
CA ARG A 257 -7.98 -12.86 13.63
C ARG A 257 -6.84 -11.91 13.96
N ARG A 258 -6.82 -10.77 13.33
CA ARG A 258 -5.74 -9.79 13.52
C ARG A 258 -5.77 -9.15 14.90
N ALA A 259 -6.96 -9.08 15.54
CA ALA A 259 -7.09 -8.61 16.88
C ALA A 259 -8.16 -9.42 17.65
N LYS A 260 -8.06 -9.40 18.98
CA LYS A 260 -9.09 -10.00 19.86
C LYS A 260 -10.40 -9.25 19.64
N GLY A 261 -11.47 -9.99 19.37
CA GLY A 261 -12.80 -9.42 19.12
C GLY A 261 -13.12 -9.15 17.64
N ASN A 262 -12.14 -9.20 16.73
CA ASN A 262 -12.44 -9.12 15.30
C ASN A 262 -13.41 -10.23 14.89
N PRO A 263 -14.51 -9.91 14.18
CA PRO A 263 -15.51 -10.91 13.80
C PRO A 263 -14.97 -11.89 12.75
N VAL A 264 -14.02 -11.45 11.91
CA VAL A 264 -13.45 -12.25 10.83
C VAL A 264 -11.95 -12.47 10.98
N ALA A 265 -11.49 -13.63 10.54
CA ALA A 265 -10.09 -13.92 10.33
C ALA A 265 -9.65 -13.44 8.93
N ARG A 266 -8.46 -12.87 8.80
CA ARG A 266 -7.82 -12.60 7.52
C ARG A 266 -6.83 -13.73 7.19
N LEU A 267 -6.93 -14.24 5.98
CA LEU A 267 -6.09 -15.34 5.49
C LEU A 267 -5.31 -14.88 4.26
N CYS A 268 -4.03 -15.24 4.20
CA CYS A 268 -3.17 -14.98 3.07
C CYS A 268 -3.14 -16.21 2.16
N LEU A 269 -3.39 -16.02 0.87
CA LEU A 269 -3.45 -17.08 -0.13
C LEU A 269 -2.15 -17.21 -0.94
N THR A 270 -1.14 -16.38 -0.68
CA THR A 270 0.07 -16.29 -1.52
C THR A 270 0.83 -17.60 -1.68
N ASN A 271 0.76 -18.53 -0.72
CA ASN A 271 1.43 -19.83 -0.84
C ASN A 271 0.62 -20.86 -1.63
N GLU A 272 -0.60 -20.57 -1.99
CA GLU A 272 -1.50 -21.47 -2.71
C GLU A 272 -1.72 -21.01 -4.17
N VAL A 273 -1.28 -19.81 -4.50
CA VAL A 273 -1.32 -19.27 -5.87
C VAL A 273 -0.07 -19.72 -6.61
N GLU A 274 -0.23 -20.21 -7.84
CA GLU A 274 0.87 -20.39 -8.79
C GLU A 274 1.17 -19.02 -9.43
N TRP A 275 2.39 -18.53 -9.21
CA TRP A 275 2.85 -17.20 -9.60
C TRP A 275 3.60 -17.21 -10.94
#